data_b487cc5d4a48a9e9be4c2439fb0582af
#
_entry.id   b487cc5d4a48a9e9be4c2439fb0582af
#
_cell.length_a   1.000
_cell.length_b   1.000
_cell.length_c   1.000
_cell.angle_alpha   90.00
_cell.angle_beta   90.00
_cell.angle_gamma   90.00
#
_symmetry.space_group_name_H-M   'P 1'
#
loop_
_entity.id
_entity.type
_entity.pdbx_description
1 polymer ?
#
loop_
_entity_poly.entity_id
_entity_poly.type
_entity_poly.pdbx_seq_one_letter_code
_entity_poly.pdbx_strand_id
1 'polypeptide(L)'
;NKIAVPKSMILRKDMKKTLVDINFPLVIKKPDGSFSKGVKKVSNHEELNQTLIEMFAKSELLIAQEFLPTSYDWRIGVIDNQIIFVCKYYMARDHWQIVDWNKTGDDKNGKFETIAIEDAPELLISTALKSTALIGSSLYGVDIKEIKGKFYVIEINDNPNIDAGIE
;
A
#
# COMPACT_ATOMS: atom_id res chain seq x y z
N ASN A 1 2.51 19.16 11.29
CA ASN A 1 1.97 17.81 11.37
C ASN A 1 2.40 17.02 10.14
N LYS A 2 3.44 16.19 10.26
CA LYS A 2 3.92 15.38 9.14
C LYS A 2 3.18 14.03 9.17
N ILE A 3 2.54 13.66 8.06
CA ILE A 3 2.03 12.32 7.82
C ILE A 3 3.24 11.41 7.56
N ALA A 4 3.31 10.27 8.25
CA ALA A 4 4.36 9.31 8.00
C ALA A 4 4.04 8.51 6.73
N VAL A 5 5.02 8.39 5.86
CA VAL A 5 5.01 7.56 4.64
C VAL A 5 6.30 6.74 4.60
N PRO A 6 6.32 5.58 3.94
CA PRO A 6 7.58 4.87 3.68
C PRO A 6 8.52 5.74 2.85
N LYS A 7 9.83 5.59 3.03
CA LYS A 7 10.80 6.24 2.16
C LYS A 7 10.54 5.79 0.72
N SER A 8 10.32 6.74 -0.18
CA SER A 8 9.91 6.47 -1.57
C SER A 8 10.68 7.34 -2.55
N MET A 9 10.90 6.80 -3.75
CA MET A 9 11.57 7.49 -4.84
C MET A 9 10.85 7.19 -6.15
N ILE A 10 10.67 8.21 -6.99
CA ILE A 10 10.17 8.06 -8.34
C ILE A 10 11.35 7.73 -9.26
N LEU A 11 11.20 6.67 -10.04
CA LEU A 11 12.17 6.21 -11.03
C LEU A 11 11.60 6.48 -12.42
N ARG A 12 12.43 7.02 -13.31
CA ARG A 12 12.09 7.28 -14.72
C ARG A 12 12.89 6.37 -15.62
N LYS A 13 12.26 5.89 -16.69
CA LYS A 13 12.87 4.98 -17.67
C LYS A 13 14.08 5.57 -18.38
N ASP A 14 14.10 6.88 -18.59
CA ASP A 14 15.20 7.61 -19.27
C ASP A 14 16.40 7.91 -18.37
N MET A 15 16.34 7.57 -17.08
CA MET A 15 17.47 7.76 -16.15
C MET A 15 18.60 6.79 -16.48
N LYS A 16 19.78 7.32 -16.87
CA LYS A 16 20.96 6.52 -17.25
C LYS A 16 21.51 5.66 -16.11
N LYS A 17 21.26 6.04 -14.86
CA LYS A 17 21.66 5.30 -13.68
C LYS A 17 20.62 5.50 -12.60
N THR A 18 19.93 4.44 -12.26
CA THR A 18 18.98 4.45 -11.14
C THR A 18 19.74 4.20 -9.85
N LEU A 19 20.07 5.27 -9.15
CA LEU A 19 20.57 5.18 -7.78
C LEU A 19 19.37 5.17 -6.84
N VAL A 20 19.08 4.00 -6.28
CA VAL A 20 18.04 3.87 -5.27
C VAL A 20 18.70 4.02 -3.90
N ASP A 21 18.55 5.18 -3.29
CA ASP A 21 19.03 5.46 -1.94
C ASP A 21 18.00 5.01 -0.90
N ILE A 22 17.62 3.74 -0.97
CA ILE A 22 16.72 3.07 -0.03
C ILE A 22 17.28 1.67 0.22
N ASN A 23 17.28 1.24 1.49
CA ASN A 23 17.80 -0.08 1.86
C ASN A 23 16.88 -1.21 1.39
N PHE A 24 17.47 -2.36 1.03
CA PHE A 24 16.71 -3.58 0.75
C PHE A 24 16.11 -4.17 2.03
N PRO A 25 14.98 -4.88 1.92
CA PRO A 25 14.20 -5.11 0.70
C PRO A 25 13.40 -3.87 0.26
N LEU A 26 13.13 -3.76 -1.04
CA LEU A 26 12.35 -2.69 -1.66
C LEU A 26 11.05 -3.24 -2.25
N VAL A 27 10.07 -2.37 -2.39
CA VAL A 27 8.89 -2.58 -3.20
C VAL A 27 8.97 -1.70 -4.44
N ILE A 28 8.89 -2.31 -5.62
CA ILE A 28 8.83 -1.60 -6.90
C ILE A 28 7.40 -1.71 -7.41
N LYS A 29 6.77 -0.58 -7.69
CA LYS A 29 5.38 -0.54 -8.16
C LYS A 29 5.17 0.49 -9.27
N LYS A 30 4.17 0.25 -10.13
CA LYS A 30 3.69 1.25 -11.06
C LYS A 30 2.81 2.26 -10.34
N PRO A 31 2.82 3.55 -10.72
CA PRO A 31 1.97 4.54 -10.09
C PRO A 31 0.46 4.34 -10.35
N ASP A 32 0.12 3.64 -11.44
CA ASP A 32 -1.24 3.35 -11.92
C ASP A 32 -1.67 1.89 -11.68
N GLY A 33 -1.00 1.19 -10.77
CA GLY A 33 -1.32 -0.21 -10.42
C GLY A 33 -2.55 -0.31 -9.51
N SER A 34 -3.32 -1.40 -9.64
CA SER A 34 -4.43 -1.73 -8.75
C SER A 34 -4.37 -3.21 -8.32
N PHE A 35 -5.05 -3.55 -7.21
CA PHE A 35 -5.15 -4.93 -6.68
C PHE A 35 -3.80 -5.63 -6.48
N SER A 36 -2.78 -4.93 -6.01
CA SER A 36 -1.42 -5.46 -5.85
C SER A 36 -0.78 -6.00 -7.14
N LYS A 37 -1.43 -5.82 -8.31
CA LYS A 37 -0.86 -6.19 -9.60
C LYS A 37 0.21 -5.17 -10.02
N GLY A 38 1.35 -5.68 -10.51
CA GLY A 38 2.47 -4.81 -10.90
C GLY A 38 3.25 -4.26 -9.71
N VAL A 39 3.20 -4.96 -8.56
CA VAL A 39 3.98 -4.69 -7.36
C VAL A 39 4.96 -5.84 -7.15
N LYS A 40 6.25 -5.56 -7.04
CA LYS A 40 7.30 -6.56 -6.83
C LYS A 40 8.17 -6.18 -5.63
N LYS A 41 8.45 -7.15 -4.78
CA LYS A 41 9.46 -7.01 -3.72
C LYS A 41 10.79 -7.52 -4.25
N VAL A 42 11.85 -6.76 -4.02
CA VAL A 42 13.22 -7.08 -4.42
C VAL A 42 14.16 -7.00 -3.21
N SER A 43 15.06 -7.95 -3.09
CA SER A 43 15.89 -8.14 -1.90
C SER A 43 17.37 -7.77 -2.15
N ASN A 44 17.76 -7.54 -3.40
CA ASN A 44 19.13 -7.21 -3.80
C ASN A 44 19.17 -6.45 -5.13
N HIS A 45 20.35 -6.00 -5.51
CA HIS A 45 20.56 -5.23 -6.75
C HIS A 45 20.30 -6.01 -8.04
N GLU A 46 20.53 -7.32 -8.04
CA GLU A 46 20.30 -8.17 -9.21
C GLU A 46 18.80 -8.28 -9.51
N GLU A 47 18.01 -8.63 -8.47
CA GLU A 47 16.54 -8.66 -8.55
C GLU A 47 15.97 -7.29 -8.93
N LEU A 48 16.53 -6.20 -8.37
CA LEU A 48 16.12 -4.84 -8.72
C LEU A 48 16.33 -4.57 -10.20
N ASN A 49 17.54 -4.83 -10.75
CA ASN A 49 17.85 -4.57 -12.15
C ASN A 49 16.93 -5.35 -13.09
N GLN A 50 16.71 -6.64 -12.83
CA GLN A 50 15.81 -7.46 -13.63
C GLN A 50 14.37 -6.94 -13.56
N THR A 51 13.90 -6.59 -12.35
CA THR A 51 12.57 -6.03 -12.15
C THR A 51 12.38 -4.71 -12.88
N LEU A 52 13.38 -3.82 -12.86
CA LEU A 52 13.32 -2.54 -13.57
C LEU A 52 13.23 -2.73 -15.08
N ILE A 53 14.00 -3.67 -15.67
CA ILE A 53 13.92 -3.98 -17.11
C ILE A 53 12.50 -4.43 -17.47
N GLU A 54 11.93 -5.38 -16.72
CA GLU A 54 10.60 -5.92 -16.99
C GLU A 54 9.49 -4.86 -16.83
N MET A 55 9.57 -4.04 -15.78
CA MET A 55 8.53 -3.08 -15.46
C MET A 55 8.58 -1.83 -16.32
N PHE A 56 9.80 -1.35 -16.67
CA PHE A 56 9.97 -0.26 -17.62
C PHE A 56 9.63 -0.62 -19.08
N ALA A 57 9.51 -1.90 -19.40
CA ALA A 57 8.91 -2.30 -20.67
C ALA A 57 7.41 -1.93 -20.78
N LYS A 58 6.73 -1.68 -19.64
CA LYS A 58 5.28 -1.46 -19.53
C LYS A 58 4.89 -0.11 -18.90
N SER A 59 5.85 0.66 -18.41
CA SER A 59 5.62 1.94 -17.74
C SER A 59 6.81 2.88 -17.95
N GLU A 60 6.57 4.17 -18.07
CA GLU A 60 7.62 5.19 -18.13
C GLU A 60 8.09 5.63 -16.73
N LEU A 61 7.23 5.40 -15.73
CA LEU A 61 7.49 5.74 -14.33
C LEU A 61 7.30 4.52 -13.44
N LEU A 62 8.16 4.39 -12.42
CA LEU A 62 8.01 3.43 -11.34
C LEU A 62 8.23 4.14 -10.00
N ILE A 63 7.74 3.53 -8.94
CA ILE A 63 7.99 3.95 -7.56
C ILE A 63 8.82 2.87 -6.90
N ALA A 64 10.00 3.24 -6.38
CA ALA A 64 10.75 2.41 -5.43
C ALA A 64 10.39 2.87 -4.02
N GLN A 65 9.97 1.94 -3.18
CA GLN A 65 9.48 2.23 -1.83
C GLN A 65 10.12 1.29 -0.82
N GLU A 66 10.43 1.78 0.36
CA GLU A 66 10.85 0.99 1.51
C GLU A 66 9.82 -0.10 1.80
N PHE A 67 10.27 -1.35 1.97
CA PHE A 67 9.40 -2.43 2.38
C PHE A 67 9.16 -2.36 3.89
N LEU A 68 7.91 -2.23 4.28
CA LEU A 68 7.45 -2.24 5.67
C LEU A 68 6.75 -3.58 5.95
N PRO A 69 7.38 -4.51 6.70
CA PRO A 69 6.78 -5.80 7.00
C PRO A 69 5.67 -5.65 8.05
N THR A 70 4.47 -6.15 7.73
CA THR A 70 3.31 -6.19 8.61
C THR A 70 2.58 -7.52 8.44
N SER A 71 1.85 -7.97 9.43
CA SER A 71 0.97 -9.15 9.33
C SER A 71 -0.40 -8.81 8.76
N TYR A 72 -0.78 -7.54 8.77
CA TYR A 72 -1.99 -6.99 8.18
C TYR A 72 -1.77 -5.55 7.75
N ASP A 73 -2.63 -5.06 6.88
CA ASP A 73 -2.76 -3.66 6.51
C ASP A 73 -4.10 -3.14 6.99
N TRP A 74 -4.13 -1.89 7.44
CA TRP A 74 -5.36 -1.17 7.70
C TRP A 74 -5.91 -0.63 6.37
N ARG A 75 -7.22 -0.81 6.16
CA ARG A 75 -7.99 -0.11 5.14
C ARG A 75 -9.05 0.75 5.80
N ILE A 76 -9.02 2.03 5.52
CA ILE A 76 -9.96 3.01 6.08
C ILE A 76 -10.73 3.66 4.95
N GLY A 77 -12.06 3.56 5.00
CA GLY A 77 -12.95 4.30 4.10
C GLY A 77 -13.20 5.71 4.64
N VAL A 78 -13.04 6.69 3.76
CA VAL A 78 -13.29 8.10 4.08
C VAL A 78 -14.21 8.68 3.01
N ILE A 79 -15.30 9.32 3.40
CA ILE A 79 -16.15 10.11 2.52
C ILE A 79 -16.36 11.49 3.14
N ASP A 80 -16.15 12.53 2.37
CA ASP A 80 -16.36 13.91 2.79
C ASP A 80 -15.76 14.23 4.17
N ASN A 81 -14.50 13.81 4.38
CA ASN A 81 -13.76 13.92 5.65
C ASN A 81 -14.39 13.17 6.84
N GLN A 82 -15.23 12.18 6.58
CA GLN A 82 -15.80 11.32 7.61
C GLN A 82 -15.36 9.87 7.39
N ILE A 83 -15.04 9.17 8.47
CA ILE A 83 -14.73 7.74 8.40
C ILE A 83 -16.03 6.97 8.23
N ILE A 84 -16.06 6.05 7.27
CA ILE A 84 -17.25 5.20 7.00
C ILE A 84 -17.00 3.74 7.36
N PHE A 85 -15.76 3.25 7.33
CA PHE A 85 -15.38 1.93 7.80
C PHE A 85 -13.89 1.86 8.18
N VAL A 86 -13.54 0.87 8.98
CA VAL A 86 -12.16 0.50 9.34
C VAL A 86 -12.03 -1.01 9.27
N CYS A 87 -11.09 -1.50 8.45
CA CYS A 87 -10.83 -2.93 8.30
C CYS A 87 -9.34 -3.23 8.45
N LYS A 88 -9.04 -4.45 8.92
CA LYS A 88 -7.72 -5.08 8.79
C LYS A 88 -7.79 -6.13 7.71
N TYR A 89 -6.86 -6.05 6.78
CA TYR A 89 -6.63 -7.06 5.76
C TYR A 89 -5.33 -7.79 6.07
N TYR A 90 -5.44 -9.05 6.48
CA TYR A 90 -4.29 -9.87 6.81
C TYR A 90 -3.54 -10.32 5.56
N MET A 91 -2.24 -10.51 5.68
CA MET A 91 -1.45 -11.06 4.58
C MET A 91 -1.92 -12.46 4.22
N ALA A 92 -1.90 -12.80 2.93
CA ALA A 92 -2.15 -14.16 2.48
C ALA A 92 -1.12 -15.11 3.12
N ARG A 93 -1.50 -16.37 3.29
CA ARG A 93 -0.69 -17.35 4.00
C ARG A 93 0.71 -17.49 3.37
N ASP A 94 1.74 -17.30 4.18
CA ASP A 94 3.17 -17.34 3.78
C ASP A 94 3.52 -16.31 2.69
N HIS A 95 2.76 -15.21 2.62
CA HIS A 95 2.96 -14.17 1.63
C HIS A 95 3.09 -12.78 2.30
N TRP A 96 3.66 -11.81 1.57
CA TRP A 96 3.88 -10.45 2.06
C TRP A 96 2.83 -9.43 1.59
N GLN A 97 1.85 -9.88 0.80
CA GLN A 97 0.69 -9.11 0.32
C GLN A 97 -0.61 -9.77 0.79
N ILE A 98 -1.69 -9.02 0.79
CA ILE A 98 -3.04 -9.50 1.14
C ILE A 98 -3.58 -10.49 0.09
N VAL A 99 -3.04 -10.47 -1.13
CA VAL A 99 -3.40 -11.39 -2.23
C VAL A 99 -2.14 -12.05 -2.76
N ASP A 100 -2.13 -13.38 -2.79
CA ASP A 100 -1.12 -14.18 -3.49
C ASP A 100 -1.67 -14.63 -4.85
N TRP A 101 -1.27 -13.95 -5.91
CA TRP A 101 -1.72 -14.24 -7.27
C TRP A 101 -1.22 -15.57 -7.85
N ASN A 102 -0.27 -16.23 -7.18
CA ASN A 102 0.24 -17.55 -7.57
C ASN A 102 -0.61 -18.69 -6.98
N LYS A 103 -1.54 -18.38 -6.08
CA LYS A 103 -2.44 -19.36 -5.44
C LYS A 103 -3.87 -19.20 -5.92
N THR A 104 -4.69 -20.21 -5.65
CA THR A 104 -6.13 -20.27 -5.96
C THR A 104 -6.92 -20.69 -4.72
N GLY A 105 -8.24 -20.51 -4.73
CA GLY A 105 -9.09 -20.87 -3.60
C GLY A 105 -8.82 -20.02 -2.36
N ASP A 106 -9.04 -20.60 -1.19
CA ASP A 106 -8.99 -19.91 0.12
C ASP A 106 -7.58 -19.42 0.49
N ASP A 107 -6.54 -20.06 -0.04
CA ASP A 107 -5.15 -19.67 0.23
C ASP A 107 -4.69 -18.43 -0.58
N LYS A 108 -5.51 -17.98 -1.55
CA LYS A 108 -5.18 -16.82 -2.38
C LYS A 108 -5.26 -15.51 -1.63
N ASN A 109 -6.27 -15.36 -0.81
CA ASN A 109 -6.53 -14.11 -0.09
C ASN A 109 -6.25 -14.27 1.40
N GLY A 110 -5.74 -13.21 2.02
CA GLY A 110 -5.70 -13.10 3.48
C GLY A 110 -7.11 -12.97 4.06
N LYS A 111 -7.22 -13.18 5.36
CA LYS A 111 -8.45 -12.91 6.10
C LYS A 111 -8.67 -11.41 6.24
N PHE A 112 -9.86 -11.01 6.62
CA PHE A 112 -10.18 -9.63 6.98
C PHE A 112 -10.87 -9.59 8.36
N GLU A 113 -10.86 -8.42 8.97
CA GLU A 113 -11.53 -8.13 10.23
C GLU A 113 -12.06 -6.70 10.17
N THR A 114 -13.36 -6.53 10.30
CA THR A 114 -13.99 -5.21 10.40
C THR A 114 -13.94 -4.74 11.85
N ILE A 115 -13.48 -3.51 12.05
CA ILE A 115 -13.31 -2.89 13.38
C ILE A 115 -14.35 -1.77 13.52
N ALA A 116 -15.06 -1.73 14.66
CA ALA A 116 -15.92 -0.60 14.95
C ALA A 116 -15.09 0.70 14.98
N ILE A 117 -15.63 1.78 14.43
CA ILE A 117 -14.87 3.04 14.29
C ILE A 117 -14.42 3.55 15.67
N GLU A 118 -15.24 3.39 16.68
CA GLU A 118 -14.96 3.76 18.08
C GLU A 118 -13.84 2.94 18.73
N ASP A 119 -13.59 1.71 18.23
CA ASP A 119 -12.52 0.83 18.73
C ASP A 119 -11.20 1.01 17.96
N ALA A 120 -11.22 1.77 16.87
CA ALA A 120 -10.03 2.02 16.07
C ALA A 120 -9.08 3.00 16.78
N PRO A 121 -7.74 2.83 16.64
CA PRO A 121 -6.78 3.75 17.24
C PRO A 121 -7.00 5.20 16.77
N GLU A 122 -7.14 6.16 17.67
CA GLU A 122 -7.34 7.58 17.34
C GLU A 122 -6.27 8.11 16.37
N LEU A 123 -5.00 7.68 16.55
CA LEU A 123 -3.90 8.09 15.68
C LEU A 123 -4.06 7.54 14.26
N LEU A 124 -4.61 6.33 14.09
CA LEU A 124 -4.96 5.75 12.77
C LEU A 124 -6.00 6.63 12.08
N ILE A 125 -7.11 6.89 12.76
CA ILE A 125 -8.21 7.73 12.26
C ILE A 125 -7.70 9.12 11.85
N SER A 126 -6.97 9.78 12.76
CA SER A 126 -6.43 11.11 12.46
C SER A 126 -5.41 11.12 11.31
N THR A 127 -4.67 10.01 11.13
CA THR A 127 -3.73 9.86 10.02
C THR A 127 -4.48 9.74 8.68
N ALA A 128 -5.53 8.91 8.63
CA ALA A 128 -6.36 8.76 7.43
C ALA A 128 -7.02 10.10 7.05
N LEU A 129 -7.71 10.76 7.97
CA LEU A 129 -8.36 12.05 7.71
C LEU A 129 -7.38 13.15 7.27
N LYS A 130 -6.22 13.26 7.93
CA LYS A 130 -5.19 14.23 7.54
C LYS A 130 -4.63 13.96 6.14
N SER A 131 -4.51 12.69 5.76
CA SER A 131 -3.96 12.32 4.45
C SER A 131 -4.93 12.62 3.32
N THR A 132 -6.22 12.31 3.48
CA THR A 132 -7.26 12.61 2.49
C THR A 132 -7.52 14.12 2.35
N ALA A 133 -7.45 14.86 3.46
CA ALA A 133 -7.59 16.32 3.45
C ALA A 133 -6.54 17.05 2.57
N LEU A 134 -5.39 16.42 2.26
CA LEU A 134 -4.41 16.98 1.32
C LEU A 134 -4.87 16.89 -0.14
N ILE A 135 -5.85 16.03 -0.45
CA ILE A 135 -6.36 15.80 -1.80
C ILE A 135 -7.67 16.59 -2.00
N GLY A 136 -8.58 16.49 -1.02
CA GLY A 136 -9.88 17.18 -1.06
C GLY A 136 -11.00 16.32 -0.49
N SER A 137 -12.25 16.81 -0.61
CA SER A 137 -13.44 16.08 -0.19
C SER A 137 -13.92 15.16 -1.30
N SER A 138 -13.88 13.85 -1.06
CA SER A 138 -14.36 12.81 -1.96
C SER A 138 -14.47 11.48 -1.22
N LEU A 139 -14.75 10.39 -1.94
CA LEU A 139 -14.65 9.03 -1.44
C LEU A 139 -13.22 8.51 -1.61
N TYR A 140 -12.62 8.02 -0.53
CA TYR A 140 -11.27 7.47 -0.52
C TYR A 140 -11.20 6.14 0.25
N GLY A 141 -10.34 5.23 -0.23
CA GLY A 141 -9.83 4.10 0.54
C GLY A 141 -8.36 4.35 0.90
N VAL A 142 -8.04 4.41 2.18
CA VAL A 142 -6.67 4.69 2.66
C VAL A 142 -6.04 3.41 3.17
N ASP A 143 -4.93 2.99 2.56
CA ASP A 143 -4.15 1.84 2.98
C ASP A 143 -3.01 2.29 3.89
N ILE A 144 -2.97 1.75 5.11
CA ILE A 144 -2.03 2.16 6.16
C ILE A 144 -1.37 0.92 6.77
N LYS A 145 -0.05 0.98 6.94
CA LYS A 145 0.72 0.00 7.71
C LYS A 145 1.02 0.51 9.11
N GLU A 146 0.89 -0.37 10.09
CA GLU A 146 1.24 -0.08 11.47
C GLU A 146 2.54 -0.77 11.87
N ILE A 147 3.53 0.01 12.31
CA ILE A 147 4.80 -0.50 12.82
C ILE A 147 5.11 0.15 14.17
N LYS A 148 5.10 -0.64 15.23
CA LYS A 148 5.42 -0.18 16.59
C LYS A 148 4.59 1.04 17.01
N GLY A 149 3.28 1.01 16.72
CA GLY A 149 2.34 2.08 17.04
C GLY A 149 2.45 3.33 16.16
N LYS A 150 3.24 3.29 15.08
CA LYS A 150 3.33 4.35 14.09
C LYS A 150 2.63 3.93 12.81
N PHE A 151 1.80 4.81 12.25
CA PHE A 151 0.96 4.57 11.08
C PHE A 151 1.60 5.23 9.85
N TYR A 152 1.85 4.42 8.82
CA TYR A 152 2.45 4.83 7.55
C TYR A 152 1.43 4.73 6.43
N VAL A 153 1.08 5.84 5.81
CA VAL A 153 0.20 5.84 4.63
C VAL A 153 0.95 5.24 3.45
N ILE A 154 0.38 4.19 2.87
CA ILE A 154 0.94 3.47 1.72
C ILE A 154 0.31 3.95 0.44
N GLU A 155 -1.02 4.14 0.45
CA GLU A 155 -1.81 4.50 -0.73
C GLU A 155 -3.11 5.18 -0.32
N ILE A 156 -3.60 6.07 -1.18
CA ILE A 156 -4.93 6.66 -1.10
C ILE A 156 -5.59 6.41 -2.45
N ASN A 157 -6.64 5.59 -2.44
CA ASN A 157 -7.41 5.23 -3.62
C ASN A 157 -8.60 6.17 -3.73
N ASP A 158 -8.74 6.85 -4.86
CA ASP A 158 -9.84 7.77 -5.18
C ASP A 158 -11.07 7.07 -5.80
N ASN A 159 -10.94 5.79 -6.08
CA ASN A 159 -12.03 4.90 -6.52
C ASN A 159 -11.90 3.55 -5.82
N PRO A 160 -12.08 3.50 -4.48
CA PRO A 160 -11.89 2.28 -3.71
C PRO A 160 -13.00 1.27 -4.00
N ASN A 161 -12.64 -0.02 -4.03
CA ASN A 161 -13.63 -1.07 -3.86
C ASN A 161 -14.19 -1.01 -2.44
N ILE A 162 -15.50 -1.21 -2.35
CA ILE A 162 -16.24 -1.40 -1.09
C ILE A 162 -17.00 -2.70 -1.26
N ASP A 163 -16.60 -3.74 -0.54
CA ASP A 163 -17.12 -5.10 -0.69
C ASP A 163 -18.16 -5.38 0.42
N ALA A 164 -19.39 -5.65 0.00
CA ALA A 164 -20.49 -5.92 0.94
C ALA A 164 -20.15 -7.07 1.92
N GLY A 165 -20.29 -6.81 3.21
CA GLY A 165 -20.00 -7.75 4.30
C GLY A 165 -18.52 -7.76 4.74
N ILE A 166 -17.69 -6.85 4.21
CA ILE A 166 -16.31 -6.61 4.62
C ILE A 166 -16.15 -5.19 5.14
N GLU A 167 -16.54 -4.19 4.33
CA GLU A 167 -16.49 -2.75 4.63
C GLU A 167 -17.88 -2.19 4.98
#